data_a79e4222533ff4b20f7a4c2da0b88f7b
#
_entry.id   a79e4222533ff4b20f7a4c2da0b88f7b
#
_cell.length_a   1.000
_cell.length_b   1.000
_cell.length_c   1.000
_cell.angle_alpha   90.00
_cell.angle_beta   90.00
_cell.angle_gamma   90.00
#
_symmetry.space_group_name_H-M   'P 1'
#
loop_
_entity.id
_entity.type
_entity.pdbx_description
1 polymer ?
#
loop_
_entity_poly.entity_id
_entity_poly.type
_entity_poly.pdbx_seq_one_letter_code
_entity_poly.pdbx_strand_id
1 'polypeptide(L)'
;MDVDAALQTQIRNIETTYGKPLDHWCAVIDASGLTKHNQVVAMLKSGHGLAHGAAHRVSLLARQRDAGAALVPPDPADALYAGAKAGLRPLHNALLGEIRALGAFDIAPKKGYLSLRRRKQFAMVQPSTTSRIDLGLILSPRTPATGRLEPAAKFNPLFTHRVRITAATDLDDELRGWLATAYALAGQPLRDRPAKRRP
;
A
#
# COMPACT_ATOMS: atom_id res chain seq x y z
N MET A 1 -11.48 -3.03 -6.11
CA MET A 1 -12.26 -2.15 -5.21
C MET A 1 -11.75 -0.75 -5.49
N ASP A 2 -12.62 0.12 -5.95
CA ASP A 2 -12.29 1.48 -6.34
C ASP A 2 -11.86 2.27 -5.08
N VAL A 3 -10.67 2.86 -5.11
CA VAL A 3 -10.10 3.61 -3.96
C VAL A 3 -10.98 4.81 -3.64
N ASP A 4 -11.58 5.43 -4.66
CA ASP A 4 -12.54 6.52 -4.50
C ASP A 4 -13.82 6.04 -3.80
N ALA A 5 -14.33 4.87 -4.14
CA ALA A 5 -15.51 4.31 -3.49
C ALA A 5 -15.26 4.01 -1.99
N ALA A 6 -14.07 3.52 -1.64
CA ALA A 6 -13.68 3.28 -0.25
C ALA A 6 -13.55 4.58 0.54
N LEU A 7 -12.97 5.63 -0.06
CA LEU A 7 -12.87 6.95 0.55
C LEU A 7 -14.26 7.57 0.77
N GLN A 8 -15.12 7.54 -0.24
CA GLN A 8 -16.49 8.05 -0.15
C GLN A 8 -17.30 7.30 0.94
N THR A 9 -17.10 5.99 1.07
CA THR A 9 -17.72 5.21 2.13
C THR A 9 -17.24 5.65 3.51
N GLN A 10 -15.93 5.91 3.68
CA GLN A 10 -15.37 6.39 4.95
C GLN A 10 -15.88 7.79 5.31
N ILE A 11 -15.97 8.71 4.34
CA ILE A 11 -16.53 10.05 4.54
C ILE A 11 -17.98 9.93 4.97
N ARG A 12 -18.80 9.17 4.26
CA ARG A 12 -20.21 8.95 4.58
C ARG A 12 -20.40 8.34 5.98
N ASN A 13 -19.56 7.41 6.38
CA ASN A 13 -19.60 6.82 7.72
C ASN A 13 -19.30 7.86 8.81
N ILE A 14 -18.34 8.76 8.59
CA ILE A 14 -18.05 9.86 9.51
C ILE A 14 -19.24 10.81 9.59
N GLU A 15 -19.78 11.22 8.46
CA GLU A 15 -20.94 12.12 8.38
C GLU A 15 -22.17 11.54 9.07
N THR A 16 -22.44 10.24 8.85
CA THR A 16 -23.58 9.54 9.48
C THR A 16 -23.36 9.38 10.99
N THR A 17 -22.15 9.03 11.43
CA THR A 17 -21.84 8.77 12.85
C THR A 17 -21.91 10.05 13.69
N TYR A 18 -21.45 11.17 13.13
CA TYR A 18 -21.34 12.43 13.87
C TYR A 18 -22.40 13.47 13.46
N GLY A 19 -23.26 13.15 12.49
CA GLY A 19 -24.38 14.00 12.05
C GLY A 19 -23.94 15.33 11.43
N LYS A 20 -22.70 15.44 10.95
CA LYS A 20 -22.11 16.65 10.36
C LYS A 20 -21.37 16.32 9.08
N PRO A 21 -21.51 17.11 8.01
CA PRO A 21 -20.78 16.91 6.76
C PRO A 21 -19.29 17.18 6.95
N LEU A 22 -18.47 16.63 6.05
CA LEU A 22 -17.01 16.82 6.08
C LEU A 22 -16.63 18.30 6.08
N ASP A 23 -17.32 19.14 5.31
CA ASP A 23 -17.06 20.58 5.22
C ASP A 23 -17.23 21.29 6.56
N HIS A 24 -18.16 20.84 7.42
CA HIS A 24 -18.29 21.35 8.78
C HIS A 24 -17.03 21.12 9.58
N TRP A 25 -16.46 19.91 9.51
CA TRP A 25 -15.23 19.58 10.22
C TRP A 25 -14.02 20.34 9.68
N CYS A 26 -13.96 20.55 8.38
CA CYS A 26 -12.95 21.40 7.76
C CYS A 26 -13.05 22.85 8.28
N ALA A 27 -14.25 23.42 8.34
CA ALA A 27 -14.45 24.76 8.89
C ALA A 27 -14.06 24.88 10.37
N VAL A 28 -14.32 23.84 11.17
CA VAL A 28 -13.89 23.76 12.58
C VAL A 28 -12.35 23.78 12.68
N ILE A 29 -11.66 23.06 11.80
CA ILE A 29 -10.18 23.04 11.75
C ILE A 29 -9.66 24.42 11.37
N ASP A 30 -10.22 25.05 10.34
CA ASP A 30 -9.83 26.38 9.85
C ASP A 30 -9.99 27.43 10.96
N ALA A 31 -11.13 27.42 11.65
CA ALA A 31 -11.43 28.33 12.74
C ALA A 31 -10.48 28.14 13.95
N SER A 32 -9.91 26.95 14.14
CA SER A 32 -8.99 26.65 15.24
C SER A 32 -7.60 27.26 15.05
N GLY A 33 -7.20 27.60 13.82
CA GLY A 33 -5.86 28.07 13.47
C GLY A 33 -4.75 27.03 13.64
N LEU A 34 -5.10 25.76 13.94
CA LEU A 34 -4.14 24.70 14.18
C LEU A 34 -3.62 24.12 12.86
N THR A 35 -2.29 24.10 12.69
CA THR A 35 -1.65 23.60 11.47
C THR A 35 -1.00 22.21 11.64
N LYS A 36 -0.67 21.81 12.89
CA LYS A 36 -0.01 20.54 13.16
C LYS A 36 -1.03 19.42 13.28
N HIS A 37 -0.85 18.35 12.48
CA HIS A 37 -1.76 17.20 12.44
C HIS A 37 -2.16 16.66 13.81
N ASN A 38 -1.18 16.44 14.71
CA ASN A 38 -1.46 15.89 16.04
C ASN A 38 -2.31 16.82 16.92
N GLN A 39 -2.14 18.14 16.79
CA GLN A 39 -2.94 19.14 17.51
C GLN A 39 -4.38 19.16 16.99
N VAL A 40 -4.57 19.11 15.66
CA VAL A 40 -5.89 19.01 15.02
C VAL A 40 -6.61 17.73 15.47
N VAL A 41 -5.93 16.58 15.45
CA VAL A 41 -6.50 15.30 15.92
C VAL A 41 -6.88 15.37 17.40
N ALA A 42 -6.04 15.94 18.25
CA ALA A 42 -6.33 16.12 19.67
C ALA A 42 -7.56 17.01 19.90
N MET A 43 -7.64 18.14 19.20
CA MET A 43 -8.77 19.08 19.26
C MET A 43 -10.08 18.43 18.83
N LEU A 44 -10.10 17.73 17.70
CA LEU A 44 -11.28 17.03 17.21
C LEU A 44 -11.77 15.93 18.16
N LYS A 45 -10.84 15.26 18.85
CA LYS A 45 -11.17 14.24 19.86
C LYS A 45 -11.74 14.86 21.12
N SER A 46 -11.02 15.82 21.73
CA SER A 46 -11.37 16.37 23.04
C SER A 46 -12.49 17.42 22.97
N GLY A 47 -12.49 18.25 21.92
CA GLY A 47 -13.46 19.32 21.75
C GLY A 47 -14.75 18.91 21.06
N HIS A 48 -14.71 17.89 20.21
CA HIS A 48 -15.83 17.48 19.37
C HIS A 48 -16.19 16.00 19.46
N GLY A 49 -15.55 15.24 20.33
CA GLY A 49 -15.90 13.84 20.60
C GLY A 49 -15.63 12.84 19.47
N LEU A 50 -14.81 13.19 18.46
CA LEU A 50 -14.49 12.26 17.39
C LEU A 50 -13.61 11.11 17.90
N ALA A 51 -13.92 9.89 17.50
CA ALA A 51 -13.01 8.76 17.70
C ALA A 51 -11.68 9.03 16.97
N HIS A 52 -10.58 8.45 17.47
CA HIS A 52 -9.23 8.70 16.93
C HIS A 52 -9.14 8.50 15.41
N GLY A 53 -9.73 7.42 14.88
CA GLY A 53 -9.72 7.12 13.45
C GLY A 53 -10.45 8.16 12.60
N ALA A 54 -11.61 8.65 13.09
CA ALA A 54 -12.37 9.69 12.41
C ALA A 54 -11.62 11.03 12.46
N ALA A 55 -11.12 11.44 13.63
CA ALA A 55 -10.35 12.67 13.79
C ALA A 55 -9.08 12.69 12.93
N HIS A 56 -8.37 11.56 12.88
CA HIS A 56 -7.19 11.40 12.01
C HIS A 56 -7.57 11.56 10.54
N ARG A 57 -8.63 10.90 10.08
CA ARG A 57 -9.11 10.97 8.69
C ARG A 57 -9.54 12.39 8.30
N VAL A 58 -10.35 13.03 9.13
CA VAL A 58 -10.81 14.41 8.90
C VAL A 58 -9.61 15.38 8.81
N SER A 59 -8.65 15.27 9.71
CA SER A 59 -7.44 16.11 9.67
C SER A 59 -6.62 15.91 8.40
N LEU A 60 -6.52 14.70 7.86
CA LEU A 60 -5.85 14.45 6.58
C LEU A 60 -6.61 15.07 5.41
N LEU A 61 -7.93 14.90 5.35
CA LEU A 61 -8.78 15.43 4.28
C LEU A 61 -8.77 16.96 4.24
N ALA A 62 -8.84 17.61 5.41
CA ALA A 62 -8.74 19.07 5.50
C ALA A 62 -7.40 19.59 4.94
N ARG A 63 -6.29 18.97 5.31
CA ARG A 63 -4.97 19.35 4.78
C ARG A 63 -4.81 19.13 3.28
N GLN A 64 -5.45 18.10 2.73
CA GLN A 64 -5.47 17.85 1.28
C GLN A 64 -6.24 18.93 0.54
N ARG A 65 -7.40 19.37 1.09
CA ARG A 65 -8.19 20.49 0.55
C ARG A 65 -7.35 21.77 0.49
N ASP A 66 -6.66 22.11 1.60
CA ASP A 66 -5.87 23.35 1.71
C ASP A 66 -4.66 23.35 0.77
N ALA A 67 -4.13 22.18 0.44
CA ALA A 67 -3.07 22.02 -0.53
C ALA A 67 -3.54 22.13 -2.00
N GLY A 68 -4.85 22.35 -2.26
CA GLY A 68 -5.42 22.38 -3.60
C GLY A 68 -5.35 21.02 -4.33
N ALA A 69 -5.03 19.97 -3.62
CA ALA A 69 -4.99 18.62 -4.16
C ALA A 69 -6.41 18.03 -4.18
N ALA A 70 -6.78 17.33 -5.25
CA ALA A 70 -7.94 16.46 -5.23
C ALA A 70 -7.89 15.54 -3.99
N LEU A 71 -9.06 15.19 -3.42
CA LEU A 71 -9.16 14.31 -2.23
C LEU A 71 -8.66 12.89 -2.56
N VAL A 72 -7.35 12.76 -2.83
CA VAL A 72 -6.69 11.49 -3.06
C VAL A 72 -6.18 10.98 -1.71
N PRO A 73 -6.52 9.77 -1.30
CA PRO A 73 -5.93 9.17 -0.10
C PRO A 73 -4.41 9.19 -0.21
N PRO A 74 -3.65 9.42 0.88
CA PRO A 74 -2.21 9.34 0.83
C PRO A 74 -1.80 7.98 0.29
N ASP A 75 -0.91 7.99 -0.70
CA ASP A 75 -0.40 6.75 -1.28
C ASP A 75 0.30 5.94 -0.17
N PRO A 76 -0.07 4.66 0.02
CA PRO A 76 0.59 3.80 1.00
C PRO A 76 2.12 3.75 0.89
N ALA A 77 2.65 4.13 -0.27
CA ALA A 77 4.08 4.19 -0.53
C ALA A 77 4.77 5.47 -0.05
N ASP A 78 4.03 6.57 0.23
CA ASP A 78 4.65 7.88 0.50
C ASP A 78 5.68 7.84 1.64
N ALA A 79 5.37 7.16 2.73
CA ALA A 79 6.29 7.02 3.86
C ALA A 79 7.56 6.21 3.52
N LEU A 80 7.47 5.27 2.57
CA LEU A 80 8.60 4.41 2.17
C LEU A 80 9.56 5.14 1.23
N TYR A 81 9.06 6.11 0.48
CA TYR A 81 9.81 6.87 -0.51
C TYR A 81 10.09 8.32 -0.05
N ALA A 82 10.04 8.58 1.26
CA ALA A 82 10.40 9.88 1.82
C ALA A 82 11.93 10.08 1.91
N GLY A 83 12.36 11.34 1.92
CA GLY A 83 13.77 11.71 2.11
C GLY A 83 14.68 11.18 1.01
N ALA A 84 15.78 10.53 1.39
CA ALA A 84 16.82 10.05 0.46
C ALA A 84 16.32 9.03 -0.59
N LYS A 85 15.16 8.42 -0.37
CA LYS A 85 14.56 7.44 -1.30
C LYS A 85 13.57 8.05 -2.29
N ALA A 86 13.33 9.36 -2.23
CA ALA A 86 12.37 10.05 -3.10
C ALA A 86 12.67 9.85 -4.59
N GLY A 87 13.94 9.77 -4.97
CA GLY A 87 14.38 9.52 -6.34
C GLY A 87 13.94 8.17 -6.93
N LEU A 88 13.57 7.20 -6.09
CA LEU A 88 13.03 5.91 -6.54
C LEU A 88 11.52 5.94 -6.84
N ARG A 89 10.83 7.03 -6.54
CA ARG A 89 9.37 7.10 -6.71
C ARG A 89 8.91 6.89 -8.14
N PRO A 90 9.54 7.46 -9.18
CA PRO A 90 9.18 7.19 -10.57
C PRO A 90 9.32 5.71 -10.93
N LEU A 91 10.40 5.05 -10.50
CA LEU A 91 10.64 3.64 -10.73
C LEU A 91 9.60 2.76 -10.00
N HIS A 92 9.25 3.12 -8.76
CA HIS A 92 8.16 2.47 -8.04
C HIS A 92 6.83 2.57 -8.78
N ASN A 93 6.48 3.76 -9.27
CA ASN A 93 5.22 3.97 -9.96
C ASN A 93 5.15 3.16 -11.26
N ALA A 94 6.25 3.11 -12.02
CA ALA A 94 6.36 2.29 -13.21
C ALA A 94 6.18 0.79 -12.89
N LEU A 95 6.90 0.27 -11.89
CA LEU A 95 6.77 -1.11 -11.42
C LEU A 95 5.34 -1.43 -10.97
N LEU A 96 4.73 -0.53 -10.20
CA LEU A 96 3.36 -0.73 -9.71
C LEU A 96 2.34 -0.68 -10.86
N GLY A 97 2.61 0.09 -11.91
CA GLY A 97 1.84 0.10 -13.16
C GLY A 97 1.83 -1.27 -13.84
N GLU A 98 3.01 -1.89 -14.00
CA GLU A 98 3.14 -3.25 -14.55
C GLU A 98 2.37 -4.28 -13.71
N ILE A 99 2.43 -4.17 -12.40
CA ILE A 99 1.71 -5.09 -11.51
C ILE A 99 0.19 -4.87 -11.60
N ARG A 100 -0.27 -3.62 -11.69
CA ARG A 100 -1.71 -3.29 -11.84
C ARG A 100 -2.30 -3.79 -13.15
N ALA A 101 -1.50 -3.88 -14.22
CA ALA A 101 -1.92 -4.44 -15.50
C ALA A 101 -2.31 -5.93 -15.40
N LEU A 102 -1.86 -6.66 -14.37
CA LEU A 102 -2.22 -8.07 -14.13
C LEU A 102 -3.66 -8.23 -13.61
N GLY A 103 -4.26 -7.18 -13.04
CA GLY A 103 -5.61 -7.18 -12.49
C GLY A 103 -5.69 -6.71 -11.04
N ALA A 104 -6.83 -6.95 -10.38
CA ALA A 104 -7.11 -6.45 -9.03
C ALA A 104 -6.29 -7.16 -7.94
N PHE A 105 -5.75 -6.38 -7.01
CA PHE A 105 -5.07 -6.84 -5.80
C PHE A 105 -5.11 -5.77 -4.70
N ASP A 106 -4.85 -6.19 -3.46
CA ASP A 106 -4.78 -5.30 -2.32
C ASP A 106 -3.33 -4.93 -2.00
N ILE A 107 -3.10 -3.68 -1.60
CA ILE A 107 -1.83 -3.18 -1.11
C ILE A 107 -1.93 -3.01 0.40
N ALA A 108 -1.11 -3.76 1.15
CA ALA A 108 -1.00 -3.64 2.59
C ALA A 108 0.36 -3.04 2.97
N PRO A 109 0.42 -1.77 3.38
CA PRO A 109 1.67 -1.12 3.78
C PRO A 109 2.22 -1.78 5.05
N LYS A 110 3.54 -1.97 5.08
CA LYS A 110 4.32 -2.44 6.20
C LYS A 110 5.41 -1.41 6.52
N LYS A 111 6.07 -1.54 7.66
CA LYS A 111 7.09 -0.58 8.12
C LYS A 111 8.18 -0.29 7.07
N GLY A 112 8.56 -1.27 6.25
CA GLY A 112 9.65 -1.13 5.28
C GLY A 112 9.31 -1.52 3.85
N TYR A 113 8.09 -1.97 3.56
CA TYR A 113 7.70 -2.46 2.24
C TYR A 113 6.18 -2.42 2.03
N LEU A 114 5.75 -2.54 0.78
CA LEU A 114 4.35 -2.80 0.42
C LEU A 114 4.16 -4.30 0.19
N SER A 115 3.20 -4.89 0.89
CA SER A 115 2.76 -6.28 0.66
C SER A 115 1.63 -6.28 -0.36
N LEU A 116 1.80 -7.02 -1.46
CA LEU A 116 0.81 -7.13 -2.52
C LEU A 116 0.07 -8.47 -2.42
N ARG A 117 -1.25 -8.41 -2.40
CA ARG A 117 -2.10 -9.55 -2.05
C ARG A 117 -3.27 -9.69 -3.01
N ARG A 118 -3.58 -10.94 -3.33
CA ARG A 118 -4.89 -11.37 -3.83
C ARG A 118 -5.59 -12.16 -2.71
N ARG A 119 -5.94 -13.42 -2.91
CA ARG A 119 -6.33 -14.34 -1.82
C ARG A 119 -5.16 -14.60 -0.87
N LYS A 120 -3.94 -14.62 -1.41
CA LYS A 120 -2.68 -14.75 -0.66
C LYS A 120 -1.74 -13.63 -1.08
N GLN A 121 -0.70 -13.40 -0.29
CA GLN A 121 0.42 -12.56 -0.71
C GLN A 121 1.11 -13.20 -1.92
N PHE A 122 1.46 -12.38 -2.92
CA PHE A 122 2.20 -12.84 -4.10
C PHE A 122 3.50 -12.10 -4.30
N ALA A 123 3.56 -10.85 -3.85
CA ALA A 123 4.76 -10.04 -4.00
C ALA A 123 4.92 -9.04 -2.84
N MET A 124 6.11 -8.48 -2.74
CA MET A 124 6.41 -7.29 -1.94
C MET A 124 7.30 -6.34 -2.73
N VAL A 125 7.13 -5.04 -2.50
CA VAL A 125 7.95 -3.98 -3.08
C VAL A 125 8.63 -3.23 -1.95
N GLN A 126 9.97 -3.26 -1.91
CA GLN A 126 10.77 -2.65 -0.85
C GLN A 126 11.85 -1.73 -1.42
N PRO A 127 11.84 -0.42 -1.13
CA PRO A 127 12.98 0.44 -1.41
C PRO A 127 14.12 0.13 -0.41
N SER A 128 15.02 -0.78 -0.79
CA SER A 128 16.06 -1.29 0.11
C SER A 128 17.22 -0.32 0.26
N THR A 129 17.55 0.42 -0.80
CA THR A 129 18.57 1.49 -0.78
C THR A 129 18.02 2.76 -1.40
N THR A 130 18.83 3.79 -1.56
CA THR A 130 18.47 5.03 -2.26
C THR A 130 18.38 4.89 -3.78
N SER A 131 18.91 3.78 -4.33
CA SER A 131 19.01 3.53 -5.78
C SER A 131 18.43 2.18 -6.23
N ARG A 132 17.81 1.42 -5.31
CA ARG A 132 17.34 0.08 -5.62
C ARG A 132 16.04 -0.27 -4.92
N ILE A 133 15.13 -0.86 -5.67
CA ILE A 133 13.93 -1.53 -5.17
C ILE A 133 14.18 -3.05 -5.23
N ASP A 134 13.92 -3.74 -4.13
CA ASP A 134 13.89 -5.20 -4.10
C ASP A 134 12.43 -5.66 -4.22
N LEU A 135 12.15 -6.45 -5.25
CA LEU A 135 10.86 -7.10 -5.49
C LEU A 135 10.95 -8.54 -4.97
N GLY A 136 10.25 -8.84 -3.89
CA GLY A 136 10.08 -10.22 -3.40
C GLY A 136 8.89 -10.88 -4.10
N LEU A 137 9.04 -12.12 -4.53
CA LEU A 137 8.02 -12.90 -5.24
C LEU A 137 7.77 -14.24 -4.54
N ILE A 138 6.50 -14.68 -4.52
CA ILE A 138 6.12 -16.03 -4.08
C ILE A 138 5.83 -16.85 -5.32
N LEU A 139 6.83 -17.55 -5.80
CA LEU A 139 6.76 -18.50 -6.91
C LEU A 139 6.74 -19.94 -6.37
N SER A 140 6.62 -20.91 -7.27
CA SER A 140 6.80 -22.32 -6.90
C SER A 140 8.19 -22.54 -6.31
N PRO A 141 8.34 -23.32 -5.22
CA PRO A 141 9.68 -23.70 -4.72
C PRO A 141 10.54 -24.45 -5.75
N ARG A 142 9.92 -24.98 -6.81
CA ARG A 142 10.60 -25.65 -7.91
C ARG A 142 11.05 -24.71 -9.03
N THR A 143 10.65 -23.43 -8.97
CA THR A 143 11.12 -22.44 -9.94
C THR A 143 12.63 -22.24 -9.74
N PRO A 144 13.46 -22.46 -10.76
CA PRO A 144 14.90 -22.30 -10.58
C PRO A 144 15.24 -20.81 -10.41
N ALA A 145 16.16 -20.53 -9.50
CA ALA A 145 16.75 -19.21 -9.39
C ALA A 145 17.83 -19.07 -10.48
N THR A 146 17.55 -18.26 -11.49
CA THR A 146 18.46 -18.05 -12.63
C THR A 146 18.54 -16.57 -12.99
N GLY A 147 19.71 -16.11 -13.43
CA GLY A 147 19.93 -14.73 -13.83
C GLY A 147 19.61 -13.74 -12.71
N ARG A 148 18.66 -12.83 -12.96
CA ARG A 148 18.19 -11.80 -11.99
C ARG A 148 17.21 -12.34 -10.95
N LEU A 149 16.65 -13.54 -11.16
CA LEU A 149 15.75 -14.18 -10.22
C LEU A 149 16.57 -14.89 -9.12
N GLU A 150 16.81 -14.21 -8.02
CA GLU A 150 17.62 -14.69 -6.91
C GLU A 150 16.77 -15.40 -5.84
N PRO A 151 17.35 -16.34 -5.06
CA PRO A 151 16.68 -16.86 -3.88
C PRO A 151 16.45 -15.76 -2.84
N ALA A 152 15.27 -15.70 -2.25
CA ALA A 152 14.92 -14.67 -1.27
C ALA A 152 15.23 -15.03 0.19
N ALA A 153 15.63 -16.25 0.51
CA ALA A 153 15.77 -16.76 1.89
C ALA A 153 16.60 -15.85 2.81
N LYS A 154 17.72 -15.29 2.30
CA LYS A 154 18.58 -14.35 3.05
C LYS A 154 18.03 -12.92 3.10
N PHE A 155 17.07 -12.58 2.25
CA PHE A 155 16.45 -11.26 2.17
C PHE A 155 15.18 -11.20 3.01
N ASN A 156 14.24 -12.09 2.73
CA ASN A 156 13.00 -12.23 3.49
C ASN A 156 12.46 -13.66 3.31
N PRO A 157 12.45 -14.50 4.37
CA PRO A 157 12.06 -15.91 4.28
C PRO A 157 10.58 -16.15 3.93
N LEU A 158 9.74 -15.10 3.94
CA LEU A 158 8.35 -15.20 3.49
C LEU A 158 8.21 -15.31 1.97
N PHE A 159 9.28 -14.99 1.23
CA PHE A 159 9.32 -15.02 -0.23
C PHE A 159 10.25 -16.12 -0.73
N THR A 160 9.94 -16.66 -1.88
CA THR A 160 10.77 -17.69 -2.50
C THR A 160 11.90 -17.08 -3.33
N HIS A 161 11.59 -15.99 -4.03
CA HIS A 161 12.52 -15.35 -4.96
C HIS A 161 12.55 -13.83 -4.75
N ARG A 162 13.64 -13.22 -5.21
CA ARG A 162 13.88 -11.78 -5.22
C ARG A 162 14.40 -11.34 -6.58
N VAL A 163 13.95 -10.17 -7.03
CA VAL A 163 14.53 -9.45 -8.17
C VAL A 163 14.97 -8.06 -7.70
N ARG A 164 16.17 -7.63 -8.09
CA ARG A 164 16.65 -6.28 -7.85
C ARG A 164 16.29 -5.41 -9.04
N ILE A 165 15.70 -4.25 -8.77
CA ILE A 165 15.24 -3.29 -9.77
C ILE A 165 15.96 -1.97 -9.50
N THR A 166 16.74 -1.49 -10.45
CA THR A 166 17.56 -0.28 -10.34
C THR A 166 17.21 0.75 -11.41
N ALA A 167 16.62 0.31 -12.52
CA ALA A 167 16.25 1.17 -13.65
C ALA A 167 14.92 0.70 -14.29
N ALA A 168 14.32 1.57 -15.09
CA ALA A 168 13.09 1.23 -15.82
C ALA A 168 13.30 0.11 -16.86
N THR A 169 14.52 -0.05 -17.37
CA THR A 169 14.90 -1.15 -18.26
C THR A 169 14.83 -2.52 -17.60
N ASP A 170 14.81 -2.59 -16.26
CA ASP A 170 14.64 -3.84 -15.52
C ASP A 170 13.18 -4.33 -15.54
N LEU A 171 12.22 -3.48 -15.98
CA LEU A 171 10.80 -3.79 -16.13
C LEU A 171 10.52 -4.45 -17.48
N ASP A 172 11.21 -5.51 -17.77
CA ASP A 172 11.17 -6.25 -19.04
C ASP A 172 10.15 -7.42 -19.04
N ASP A 173 10.06 -8.14 -20.13
CA ASP A 173 9.12 -9.24 -20.31
C ASP A 173 9.43 -10.42 -19.37
N GLU A 174 10.69 -10.61 -19.00
CA GLU A 174 11.09 -11.64 -18.04
C GLU A 174 10.50 -11.35 -16.65
N LEU A 175 10.62 -10.10 -16.18
CA LEU A 175 10.01 -9.65 -14.94
C LEU A 175 8.49 -9.77 -14.96
N ARG A 176 7.85 -9.36 -16.08
CA ARG A 176 6.40 -9.49 -16.29
C ARG A 176 5.95 -10.94 -16.19
N GLY A 177 6.72 -11.86 -16.76
CA GLY A 177 6.46 -13.30 -16.69
C GLY A 177 6.47 -13.85 -15.27
N TRP A 178 7.46 -13.46 -14.46
CA TRP A 178 7.53 -13.85 -13.05
C TRP A 178 6.40 -13.23 -12.22
N LEU A 179 6.08 -11.96 -12.44
CA LEU A 179 4.97 -11.29 -11.79
C LEU A 179 3.62 -11.95 -12.12
N ALA A 180 3.37 -12.25 -13.39
CA ALA A 180 2.15 -12.92 -13.82
C ALA A 180 2.01 -14.31 -13.19
N THR A 181 3.12 -15.06 -13.10
CA THR A 181 3.16 -16.37 -12.44
C THR A 181 2.85 -16.27 -10.95
N ALA A 182 3.49 -15.35 -10.22
CA ALA A 182 3.24 -15.13 -8.80
C ALA A 182 1.78 -14.70 -8.55
N TYR A 183 1.28 -13.78 -9.37
CA TYR A 183 -0.08 -13.29 -9.32
C TYR A 183 -1.12 -14.40 -9.56
N ALA A 184 -0.91 -15.27 -10.54
CA ALA A 184 -1.78 -16.41 -10.83
C ALA A 184 -1.81 -17.42 -9.68
N LEU A 185 -0.65 -17.77 -9.12
CA LEU A 185 -0.53 -18.67 -7.97
C LEU A 185 -1.28 -18.15 -6.73
N ALA A 186 -1.28 -16.84 -6.49
CA ALA A 186 -1.97 -16.23 -5.37
C ALA A 186 -3.50 -16.19 -5.52
N GLY A 187 -4.01 -16.32 -6.75
CA GLY A 187 -5.45 -16.38 -7.04
C GLY A 187 -6.03 -17.77 -6.86
N GLN A 188 -5.21 -18.83 -6.83
CA GLN A 188 -5.68 -20.20 -6.71
C GLN A 188 -6.36 -20.44 -5.34
N PRO A 189 -7.45 -21.22 -5.27
CA PRO A 189 -8.04 -21.64 -4.02
C PRO A 189 -7.00 -22.38 -3.16
N LEU A 190 -7.14 -22.28 -1.84
CA LEU A 190 -6.34 -23.12 -0.93
C LEU A 190 -6.62 -24.57 -1.32
N ARG A 191 -5.59 -25.33 -1.70
CA ARG A 191 -5.74 -26.79 -1.78
C ARG A 191 -6.14 -27.24 -0.39
N ASP A 192 -7.28 -27.94 -0.27
CA ASP A 192 -7.70 -28.53 0.98
C ASP A 192 -6.53 -29.33 1.54
N ARG A 193 -6.08 -28.93 2.70
CA ARG A 193 -5.08 -29.68 3.44
C ARG A 193 -5.77 -31.01 3.80
N PRO A 194 -5.30 -32.18 3.36
CA PRO A 194 -5.90 -33.42 3.76
C PRO A 194 -5.99 -33.43 5.28
N ALA A 195 -7.18 -33.68 5.81
CA ALA A 195 -7.42 -33.76 7.23
C ALA A 195 -6.37 -34.70 7.84
N LYS A 196 -5.57 -34.22 8.80
CA LYS A 196 -4.69 -35.09 9.58
C LYS A 196 -5.56 -36.15 10.19
N ARG A 197 -5.50 -37.37 9.67
CA ARG A 197 -6.05 -38.53 10.38
C ARG A 197 -5.37 -38.56 11.76
N ARG A 198 -6.15 -38.28 12.79
CA ARG A 198 -5.71 -38.58 14.16
C ARG A 198 -5.61 -40.11 14.29
N PRO A 199 -4.55 -40.63 14.93
CA PRO A 199 -4.46 -42.04 15.27
C PRO A 199 -5.54 -42.45 16.28
#